data_96e999f21030fb8b8d603fe99c1c49d3
#
_entry.id   96e999f21030fb8b8d603fe99c1c49d3
#
_cell.length_a   1.000
_cell.length_b   1.000
_cell.length_c   1.000
_cell.angle_alpha   90.00
_cell.angle_beta   90.00
_cell.angle_gamma   90.00
#
_symmetry.space_group_name_H-M   'P 1'
#
loop_
_entity.id
_entity.type
_entity.pdbx_description
1 polymer ?
#
loop_
_entity_poly.entity_id
_entity_poly.type
_entity_poly.pdbx_seq_one_letter_code
_entity_poly.pdbx_strand_id
1 'polypeptide(L)'
;MKKTLFMLCLSFIAVLGAMGQTADADRIIGTYMTEGGKAKVVIDKKGDTYNGKLIWNMTEGLLDKNNPVKSEQTKPLVGKTILRGFKYAKKDTWDGGKIYDPENGKTYSCKITLKNNGDLTVRGFIGVSLLGRNTTWK
;
A
#
# COMPACT_ATOMS: atom_id res chain seq x y z
N MET A 1 -28.78 36.16 38.53
CA MET A 1 -27.76 36.62 37.58
C MET A 1 -26.46 35.85 37.74
N LYS A 2 -26.54 34.53 37.62
CA LYS A 2 -25.31 33.72 37.58
C LYS A 2 -25.64 32.56 36.69
N LYS A 3 -25.45 32.71 35.40
CA LYS A 3 -25.53 31.60 34.45
C LYS A 3 -24.63 31.92 33.28
N THR A 4 -23.90 30.95 32.86
CA THR A 4 -23.08 30.88 31.67
C THR A 4 -21.60 31.05 31.92
N LEU A 5 -20.98 29.96 32.29
CA LEU A 5 -19.64 29.61 31.83
C LEU A 5 -19.39 28.13 32.04
N PHE A 6 -19.98 27.27 31.23
CA PHE A 6 -19.62 25.86 31.21
C PHE A 6 -19.98 25.26 29.84
N MET A 7 -19.25 25.64 28.83
CA MET A 7 -19.30 24.91 27.56
C MET A 7 -18.13 25.29 26.65
N LEU A 8 -16.93 24.90 27.02
CA LEU A 8 -15.81 25.00 26.08
C LEU A 8 -14.64 24.07 26.46
N CYS A 9 -14.90 22.80 26.68
CA CYS A 9 -13.80 21.82 26.89
C CYS A 9 -13.98 20.46 26.24
N LEU A 10 -14.90 20.30 25.28
CA LEU A 10 -15.11 18.99 24.68
C LEU A 10 -14.65 18.83 23.23
N SER A 11 -14.05 19.88 22.65
CA SER A 11 -13.68 19.83 21.21
C SER A 11 -12.21 19.51 20.92
N PHE A 12 -11.37 19.39 21.95
CA PHE A 12 -9.91 19.25 21.72
C PHE A 12 -9.39 17.81 21.74
N ILE A 13 -10.18 16.85 22.22
CA ILE A 13 -9.74 15.45 22.37
C ILE A 13 -9.87 14.64 21.05
N ALA A 14 -10.85 14.99 20.21
CA ALA A 14 -11.08 14.29 18.95
C ALA A 14 -10.01 14.55 17.89
N VAL A 15 -9.34 15.72 17.94
CA VAL A 15 -8.32 16.12 16.95
C VAL A 15 -7.00 15.38 17.16
N LEU A 16 -6.63 15.09 18.40
CA LEU A 16 -5.41 14.36 18.72
C LEU A 16 -5.47 12.88 18.31
N GLY A 17 -6.63 12.26 18.43
CA GLY A 17 -6.84 10.88 17.99
C GLY A 17 -6.76 10.72 16.47
N ALA A 18 -7.31 11.68 15.72
CA ALA A 18 -7.27 11.67 14.24
C ALA A 18 -5.84 11.89 13.71
N MET A 19 -5.05 12.76 14.33
CA MET A 19 -3.66 12.99 13.97
C MET A 19 -2.78 11.77 14.25
N GLY A 20 -2.98 11.06 15.37
CA GLY A 20 -2.26 9.83 15.71
C GLY A 20 -2.56 8.70 14.73
N GLN A 21 -3.81 8.53 14.30
CA GLN A 21 -4.19 7.52 13.30
C GLN A 21 -3.59 7.82 11.91
N THR A 22 -3.55 9.09 11.49
CA THR A 22 -2.93 9.50 10.23
C THR A 22 -1.42 9.24 10.25
N ALA A 23 -0.74 9.58 11.35
CA ALA A 23 0.69 9.34 11.49
C ALA A 23 1.03 7.84 11.43
N ASP A 24 0.23 6.98 12.10
CA ASP A 24 0.42 5.53 12.04
C ASP A 24 0.13 4.97 10.64
N ALA A 25 -0.90 5.47 9.97
CA ALA A 25 -1.26 5.05 8.63
C ALA A 25 -0.17 5.39 7.61
N ASP A 26 0.51 6.52 7.78
CA ASP A 26 1.55 7.01 6.85
C ASP A 26 2.91 6.30 7.02
N ARG A 27 3.07 5.44 8.01
CA ARG A 27 4.32 4.70 8.24
C ARG A 27 4.71 3.76 7.10
N ILE A 28 3.77 3.39 6.24
CA ILE A 28 4.02 2.56 5.07
C ILE A 28 4.67 3.34 3.92
N ILE A 29 4.60 4.66 3.93
CA ILE A 29 5.18 5.50 2.88
C ILE A 29 6.68 5.30 2.84
N GLY A 30 7.21 4.92 1.68
CA GLY A 30 8.63 4.68 1.50
C GLY A 30 8.93 3.86 0.26
N THR A 31 10.20 3.55 0.09
CA THR A 31 10.70 2.73 -1.01
C THR A 31 11.10 1.36 -0.50
N TYR A 32 10.64 0.33 -1.19
CA TYR A 32 10.86 -1.06 -0.80
C TYR A 32 11.44 -1.86 -1.97
N MET A 33 12.37 -2.75 -1.63
CA MET A 33 12.89 -3.75 -2.55
C MET A 33 12.00 -5.00 -2.49
N THR A 34 11.48 -5.41 -3.62
CA THR A 34 10.65 -6.64 -3.68
C THR A 34 11.48 -7.88 -3.36
N GLU A 35 10.80 -8.95 -2.98
CA GLU A 35 11.46 -10.23 -2.67
C GLU A 35 12.39 -10.67 -3.80
N GLY A 36 13.59 -11.11 -3.42
CA GLY A 36 14.61 -11.52 -4.38
C GLY A 36 15.36 -10.37 -5.07
N GLY A 37 15.12 -9.11 -4.67
CA GLY A 37 15.84 -7.96 -5.21
C GLY A 37 15.51 -7.62 -6.66
N LYS A 38 14.33 -8.01 -7.13
CA LYS A 38 13.96 -7.88 -8.56
C LYS A 38 13.50 -6.47 -8.96
N ALA A 39 12.88 -5.74 -8.05
CA ALA A 39 12.31 -4.43 -8.33
C ALA A 39 12.28 -3.55 -7.09
N LYS A 40 12.19 -2.24 -7.29
CA LYS A 40 11.90 -1.27 -6.23
C LYS A 40 10.53 -0.66 -6.48
N VAL A 41 9.78 -0.52 -5.40
CA VAL A 41 8.44 0.05 -5.39
C VAL A 41 8.39 1.19 -4.39
N VAL A 42 7.90 2.36 -4.81
CA VAL A 42 7.63 3.46 -3.90
C VAL A 42 6.15 3.44 -3.53
N ILE A 43 5.87 3.42 -2.23
CA ILE A 43 4.52 3.54 -1.70
C ILE A 43 4.30 4.99 -1.30
N ASP A 44 3.20 5.56 -1.77
CA ASP A 44 2.80 6.93 -1.48
C ASP A 44 1.30 6.98 -1.23
N LYS A 45 0.85 8.10 -0.67
CA LYS A 45 -0.54 8.34 -0.32
C LYS A 45 -1.23 9.16 -1.40
N LYS A 46 -2.44 8.74 -1.77
CA LYS A 46 -3.33 9.48 -2.67
C LYS A 46 -4.71 9.55 -2.04
N GLY A 47 -5.08 10.74 -1.57
CA GLY A 47 -6.29 10.91 -0.76
C GLY A 47 -6.16 10.15 0.56
N ASP A 48 -7.05 9.20 0.80
CA ASP A 48 -7.04 8.32 1.98
C ASP A 48 -6.54 6.91 1.67
N THR A 49 -6.01 6.68 0.48
CA THR A 49 -5.50 5.38 0.03
C THR A 49 -4.00 5.43 -0.22
N TYR A 50 -3.38 4.25 -0.17
CA TYR A 50 -1.96 4.06 -0.43
C TYR A 50 -1.79 3.24 -1.69
N ASN A 51 -0.87 3.69 -2.57
CA ASN A 51 -0.57 3.04 -3.84
C ASN A 51 0.93 2.83 -3.95
N GLY A 52 1.34 1.85 -4.75
CA GLY A 52 2.75 1.56 -4.99
C GLY A 52 3.08 1.58 -6.47
N LYS A 53 4.11 2.35 -6.82
CA LYS A 53 4.62 2.47 -8.18
C LYS A 53 5.96 1.78 -8.30
N LEU A 54 6.14 0.98 -9.34
CA LEU A 54 7.40 0.35 -9.67
C LEU A 54 8.34 1.42 -10.25
N ILE A 55 9.47 1.68 -9.58
CA ILE A 55 10.41 2.73 -9.95
C ILE A 55 11.73 2.20 -10.52
N TRP A 56 12.01 0.92 -10.32
CA TRP A 56 13.20 0.25 -10.83
C TRP A 56 12.95 -1.25 -10.98
N ASN A 57 13.57 -1.86 -11.99
CA ASN A 57 13.57 -3.31 -12.19
C ASN A 57 14.99 -3.77 -12.56
N MET A 58 15.38 -4.93 -12.04
CA MET A 58 16.70 -5.51 -12.33
C MET A 58 16.92 -5.81 -13.83
N THR A 59 15.82 -6.08 -14.55
CA THR A 59 15.84 -6.21 -16.00
C THR A 59 15.50 -4.86 -16.61
N GLU A 60 16.51 -4.22 -17.21
CA GLU A 60 16.35 -2.93 -17.86
C GLU A 60 15.44 -3.05 -19.09
N GLY A 61 14.57 -2.05 -19.28
CA GLY A 61 13.68 -1.99 -20.44
C GLY A 61 12.56 -3.02 -20.47
N LEU A 62 12.30 -3.70 -19.35
CA LEU A 62 11.25 -4.72 -19.27
C LEU A 62 9.88 -4.11 -19.54
N LEU A 63 9.16 -4.70 -20.49
CA LEU A 63 7.79 -4.29 -20.85
C LEU A 63 6.76 -5.14 -20.14
N ASP A 64 5.55 -4.61 -20.04
CA ASP A 64 4.41 -5.29 -19.42
C ASP A 64 3.73 -6.29 -20.36
N LYS A 65 4.52 -7.17 -20.93
CA LYS A 65 4.13 -8.08 -22.01
C LYS A 65 3.02 -9.07 -21.67
N ASN A 66 2.81 -9.35 -20.39
CA ASN A 66 1.77 -10.28 -19.92
C ASN A 66 0.47 -9.57 -19.52
N ASN A 67 0.39 -8.25 -19.70
CA ASN A 67 -0.82 -7.51 -19.37
C ASN A 67 -2.02 -8.03 -20.20
N PRO A 68 -3.19 -8.26 -19.58
CA PRO A 68 -4.37 -8.69 -20.29
C PRO A 68 -4.92 -7.64 -21.27
N VAL A 69 -4.57 -6.37 -21.08
CA VAL A 69 -4.89 -5.27 -22.00
C VAL A 69 -3.79 -5.14 -23.04
N LYS A 70 -4.10 -5.44 -24.30
CA LYS A 70 -3.10 -5.47 -25.38
C LYS A 70 -2.33 -4.16 -25.53
N SER A 71 -2.97 -3.01 -25.39
CA SER A 71 -2.32 -1.70 -25.49
C SER A 71 -1.31 -1.42 -24.36
N GLU A 72 -1.38 -2.15 -23.25
CA GLU A 72 -0.45 -2.03 -22.12
C GLU A 72 0.80 -2.89 -22.31
N GLN A 73 0.77 -3.90 -23.18
CA GLN A 73 1.86 -4.88 -23.33
C GLN A 73 3.17 -4.28 -23.87
N THR A 74 3.10 -3.14 -24.54
CA THR A 74 4.26 -2.42 -25.09
C THR A 74 4.77 -1.30 -24.20
N LYS A 75 4.13 -1.09 -23.04
CA LYS A 75 4.52 -0.07 -22.08
C LYS A 75 5.56 -0.60 -21.11
N PRO A 76 6.51 0.26 -20.66
CA PRO A 76 7.47 -0.14 -19.63
C PRO A 76 6.79 -0.52 -18.31
N LEU A 77 7.34 -1.51 -17.62
CA LEU A 77 6.93 -1.83 -16.24
C LEU A 77 7.33 -0.72 -15.26
N VAL A 78 8.51 -0.13 -15.44
CA VAL A 78 8.93 1.01 -14.63
C VAL A 78 7.99 2.19 -14.88
N GLY A 79 7.44 2.74 -13.81
CA GLY A 79 6.41 3.77 -13.84
C GLY A 79 5.00 3.26 -13.64
N LYS A 80 4.79 1.93 -13.66
CA LYS A 80 3.48 1.33 -13.47
C LYS A 80 3.10 1.27 -11.99
N THR A 81 1.84 1.62 -11.68
CA THR A 81 1.26 1.39 -10.37
C THR A 81 0.86 -0.07 -10.24
N ILE A 82 1.51 -0.80 -9.33
CA ILE A 82 1.27 -2.23 -9.12
C ILE A 82 0.52 -2.53 -7.82
N LEU A 83 0.54 -1.60 -6.86
CA LEU A 83 -0.26 -1.66 -5.63
C LEU A 83 -1.31 -0.55 -5.67
N ARG A 84 -2.59 -0.88 -5.44
CA ARG A 84 -3.68 0.09 -5.52
C ARG A 84 -4.68 -0.04 -4.41
N GLY A 85 -5.10 1.12 -3.87
CA GLY A 85 -6.30 1.25 -3.07
C GLY A 85 -6.21 0.68 -1.66
N PHE A 86 -5.02 0.60 -1.09
CA PHE A 86 -4.84 0.14 0.29
C PHE A 86 -5.32 1.18 1.27
N LYS A 87 -6.00 0.73 2.33
CA LYS A 87 -6.42 1.55 3.46
C LYS A 87 -5.83 1.00 4.75
N TYR A 88 -5.43 1.92 5.62
CA TYR A 88 -5.02 1.55 6.98
C TYR A 88 -6.20 0.92 7.71
N ALA A 89 -6.06 -0.33 8.14
CA ALA A 89 -7.13 -1.09 8.75
C ALA A 89 -7.02 -1.14 10.28
N LYS A 90 -5.82 -1.44 10.76
CA LYS A 90 -5.46 -1.53 12.17
C LYS A 90 -3.94 -1.43 12.30
N LYS A 91 -3.42 -1.46 13.52
CA LYS A 91 -1.98 -1.37 13.78
C LYS A 91 -1.18 -2.23 12.80
N ASP A 92 -0.21 -1.61 12.14
CA ASP A 92 0.73 -2.21 11.19
C ASP A 92 0.10 -2.95 9.99
N THR A 93 -1.18 -2.71 9.70
CA THR A 93 -1.90 -3.43 8.63
C THR A 93 -2.63 -2.47 7.69
N TRP A 94 -2.42 -2.67 6.39
CA TRP A 94 -3.13 -2.02 5.29
C TRP A 94 -3.83 -3.09 4.45
N ASP A 95 -5.11 -2.90 4.18
CA ASP A 95 -5.97 -3.91 3.57
C ASP A 95 -6.87 -3.31 2.48
N GLY A 96 -7.66 -4.17 1.82
CA GLY A 96 -8.62 -3.78 0.81
C GLY A 96 -8.01 -3.38 -0.54
N GLY A 97 -6.70 -3.50 -0.69
CA GLY A 97 -6.00 -3.17 -1.92
C GLY A 97 -5.87 -4.33 -2.90
N LYS A 98 -5.26 -4.02 -4.04
CA LYS A 98 -4.96 -4.95 -5.12
C LYS A 98 -3.47 -4.90 -5.47
N ILE A 99 -2.92 -6.05 -5.85
CA ILE A 99 -1.57 -6.16 -6.39
C ILE A 99 -1.61 -6.74 -7.80
N TYR A 100 -0.93 -6.08 -8.73
CA TYR A 100 -0.72 -6.57 -10.09
C TYR A 100 0.59 -7.33 -10.17
N ASP A 101 0.54 -8.55 -10.71
CA ASP A 101 1.71 -9.40 -10.95
C ASP A 101 2.07 -9.36 -12.45
N PRO A 102 3.16 -8.67 -12.83
CA PRO A 102 3.57 -8.59 -14.23
C PRO A 102 4.11 -9.90 -14.80
N GLU A 103 4.47 -10.86 -13.96
CA GLU A 103 4.97 -12.18 -14.42
C GLU A 103 3.86 -13.01 -15.07
N ASN A 104 2.62 -12.87 -14.61
CA ASN A 104 1.47 -13.60 -15.16
C ASN A 104 0.32 -12.71 -15.66
N GLY A 105 0.41 -11.38 -15.47
CA GLY A 105 -0.61 -10.42 -15.90
C GLY A 105 -1.89 -10.44 -15.04
N LYS A 106 -1.87 -11.08 -13.88
CA LYS A 106 -3.03 -11.19 -13.00
C LYS A 106 -2.99 -10.14 -11.88
N THR A 107 -4.18 -9.77 -11.42
CA THR A 107 -4.37 -8.88 -10.27
C THR A 107 -5.02 -9.65 -9.13
N TYR A 108 -4.43 -9.55 -7.95
CA TYR A 108 -4.87 -10.26 -6.75
C TYR A 108 -5.36 -9.28 -5.69
N SER A 109 -6.26 -9.73 -4.84
CA SER A 109 -6.51 -9.04 -3.57
C SER A 109 -5.23 -9.06 -2.74
N CYS A 110 -4.99 -8.01 -1.95
CA CYS A 110 -3.73 -7.87 -1.25
C CYS A 110 -3.89 -7.23 0.12
N LYS A 111 -3.07 -7.69 1.05
CA LYS A 111 -2.94 -7.18 2.39
C LYS A 111 -1.46 -6.97 2.69
N ILE A 112 -1.13 -5.86 3.32
CA ILE A 112 0.24 -5.50 3.68
C ILE A 112 0.35 -5.36 5.20
N THR A 113 1.39 -5.94 5.77
CA THR A 113 1.74 -5.79 7.18
C THR A 113 3.14 -5.22 7.31
N LEU A 114 3.30 -4.17 8.10
CA LEU A 114 4.61 -3.59 8.43
C LEU A 114 5.20 -4.32 9.63
N LYS A 115 6.40 -4.86 9.45
CA LYS A 115 7.14 -5.54 10.51
C LYS A 115 7.91 -4.56 11.38
N ASN A 116 8.31 -4.98 12.58
CA ASN A 116 9.08 -4.15 13.53
C ASN A 116 10.43 -3.68 12.95
N ASN A 117 11.03 -4.45 12.05
CA ASN A 117 12.30 -4.11 11.41
C ASN A 117 12.17 -3.18 10.20
N GLY A 118 10.95 -2.76 9.86
CA GLY A 118 10.68 -1.91 8.70
C GLY A 118 10.37 -2.66 7.39
N ASP A 119 10.51 -3.97 7.36
CA ASP A 119 10.14 -4.78 6.21
C ASP A 119 8.62 -4.87 6.07
N LEU A 120 8.14 -5.11 4.86
CA LEU A 120 6.73 -5.40 4.59
C LEU A 120 6.52 -6.90 4.35
N THR A 121 5.45 -7.44 4.90
CA THR A 121 4.85 -8.68 4.41
C THR A 121 3.74 -8.29 3.44
N VAL A 122 3.89 -8.67 2.18
CA VAL A 122 2.91 -8.41 1.13
C VAL A 122 2.23 -9.73 0.79
N ARG A 123 0.94 -9.83 1.08
CA ARG A 123 0.16 -11.05 0.88
C ARG A 123 -0.88 -10.86 -0.22
N GLY A 124 -0.64 -11.50 -1.37
CA GLY A 124 -1.62 -11.61 -2.45
C GLY A 124 -2.48 -12.86 -2.28
N PHE A 125 -3.77 -12.76 -2.57
CA PHE A 125 -4.70 -13.87 -2.41
C PHE A 125 -5.90 -13.77 -3.36
N ILE A 126 -6.57 -14.92 -3.57
CA ILE A 126 -7.81 -15.03 -4.32
C ILE A 126 -8.92 -15.45 -3.35
N GLY A 127 -10.01 -14.68 -3.31
CA GLY A 127 -11.13 -14.94 -2.42
C GLY A 127 -10.83 -14.57 -0.98
N VAL A 128 -10.39 -15.53 -0.16
CA VAL A 128 -10.08 -15.33 1.27
C VAL A 128 -8.57 -15.28 1.51
N SER A 129 -8.15 -14.49 2.50
CA SER A 129 -6.72 -14.27 2.78
C SER A 129 -5.96 -15.53 3.22
N LEU A 130 -6.65 -16.59 3.60
CA LEU A 130 -6.05 -17.89 3.93
C LEU A 130 -5.46 -18.60 2.71
N LEU A 131 -5.97 -18.31 1.50
CA LEU A 131 -5.53 -18.92 0.24
C LEU A 131 -4.57 -17.98 -0.50
N GLY A 132 -3.54 -17.52 0.17
CA GLY A 132 -2.64 -16.53 -0.38
C GLY A 132 -1.18 -16.92 -0.28
N ARG A 133 -0.33 -16.05 -0.86
CA ARG A 133 1.12 -16.14 -0.83
C ARG A 133 1.72 -14.89 -0.19
N ASN A 134 2.63 -15.09 0.74
CA ASN A 134 3.40 -14.02 1.36
C ASN A 134 4.70 -13.78 0.60
N THR A 135 5.06 -12.52 0.42
CA THR A 135 6.39 -12.07 0.02
C THR A 135 6.90 -11.04 1.01
N THR A 136 8.21 -10.98 1.19
CA THR A 136 8.86 -10.00 2.07
C THR A 136 9.54 -8.93 1.22
N TRP A 137 9.17 -7.68 1.45
CA TRP A 137 9.77 -6.52 0.81
C TRP A 137 10.61 -5.74 1.83
N LYS A 138 11.82 -5.38 1.44
CA LYS A 138 12.80 -4.72 2.32
C LYS A 138 13.02 -3.27 1.96
#